data_16bb1a3544de32f64b1795142450b50d
#
_entry.id   16bb1a3544de32f64b1795142450b50d
#
_cell.length_a   1.000
_cell.length_b   1.000
_cell.length_c   1.000
_cell.angle_alpha   90.00
_cell.angle_beta   90.00
_cell.angle_gamma   90.00
#
_symmetry.space_group_name_H-M   'P 1'
#
loop_
_entity.id
_entity.type
_entity.pdbx_description
1 polymer ?
#
loop_
_entity_poly.entity_id
_entity_poly.type
_entity_poly.pdbx_seq_one_letter_code
_entity_poly.pdbx_strand_id
1 'polypeptide(L)'
;MGPTASGKSALAMDWARRIGGEVVSVDSALVYRGLDIGAAKPTRAERAGIPHHLIDIRDPWQTYSAAEFAVDARAAMDAIRARGRVPILAGGTGLYFRAVLDGLSDMPPADPGVRAAITCEASERGWAALHAELAARDPRAAARIHATDAQRIQRALEVLRVSGRSISQWRDAHEPARLPYRLLRLMVMPHDRAVLHARIEARFDAMLAAGFLDEVRVLRSIPSLRDHRAPLDLPALRAVGYRQAWEHLDGACDAATFRARGIAATRQLAKRQLTWLRAQVDVRAFDPCGQRSALDEALALFMRH
;
A
#
# COMPACT_ATOMS: atom_id res chain seq x y z
N MET A 1 5.97 11.00 -1.78
CA MET A 1 4.75 10.20 -2.02
C MET A 1 4.36 10.28 -3.49
N GLY A 2 3.64 9.30 -4.04
CA GLY A 2 3.16 9.34 -5.43
C GLY A 2 2.46 8.06 -5.85
N PRO A 3 1.63 8.09 -6.91
CA PRO A 3 0.99 6.89 -7.43
C PRO A 3 2.02 5.92 -8.03
N THR A 4 1.58 4.69 -8.31
CA THR A 4 2.42 3.75 -9.06
C THR A 4 2.79 4.35 -10.42
N ALA A 5 3.96 4.02 -10.97
CA ALA A 5 4.52 4.55 -12.22
C ALA A 5 4.78 6.08 -12.26
N SER A 6 4.78 6.78 -11.12
CA SER A 6 5.06 8.23 -11.08
C SER A 6 6.56 8.60 -11.14
N GLY A 7 7.48 7.65 -11.02
CA GLY A 7 8.92 7.93 -10.94
C GLY A 7 9.46 8.20 -9.53
N LYS A 8 8.61 8.10 -8.49
CA LYS A 8 8.98 8.40 -7.09
C LYS A 8 10.16 7.60 -6.55
N SER A 9 10.31 6.32 -6.95
CA SER A 9 11.40 5.46 -6.46
C SER A 9 12.76 5.90 -7.00
N ALA A 10 12.82 6.22 -8.29
CA ALA A 10 14.04 6.75 -8.90
C ALA A 10 14.45 8.09 -8.26
N LEU A 11 13.49 8.98 -8.00
CA LEU A 11 13.74 10.24 -7.29
C LEU A 11 14.26 10.00 -5.88
N ALA A 12 13.65 9.08 -5.12
CA ALA A 12 14.07 8.78 -3.76
C ALA A 12 15.50 8.22 -3.72
N MET A 13 15.87 7.35 -4.65
CA MET A 13 17.23 6.81 -4.77
C MET A 13 18.25 7.87 -5.16
N ASP A 14 17.90 8.76 -6.10
CA ASP A 14 18.78 9.86 -6.48
C ASP A 14 19.05 10.81 -5.29
N TRP A 15 18.00 11.18 -4.57
CA TRP A 15 18.13 12.01 -3.39
C TRP A 15 18.91 11.31 -2.27
N ALA A 16 18.67 10.01 -2.05
CA ALA A 16 19.41 9.24 -1.06
C ALA A 16 20.93 9.29 -1.33
N ARG A 17 21.37 9.19 -2.59
CA ARG A 17 22.79 9.34 -2.96
C ARG A 17 23.32 10.73 -2.66
N ARG A 18 22.54 11.77 -3.00
CA ARG A 18 22.99 13.17 -2.88
C ARG A 18 23.11 13.67 -1.45
N ILE A 19 22.24 13.21 -0.55
CA ILE A 19 22.18 13.70 0.83
C ILE A 19 22.62 12.65 1.87
N GLY A 20 23.16 11.51 1.42
CA GLY A 20 23.55 10.43 2.34
C GLY A 20 22.34 9.81 3.05
N GLY A 21 21.17 9.79 2.41
CA GLY A 21 19.94 9.25 2.98
C GLY A 21 19.76 7.74 2.80
N GLU A 22 18.76 7.19 3.47
CA GLU A 22 18.34 5.81 3.33
C GLU A 22 16.82 5.76 3.03
N VAL A 23 16.39 4.79 2.22
CA VAL A 23 14.97 4.68 1.79
C VAL A 23 14.19 3.79 2.73
N VAL A 24 13.05 4.28 3.22
CA VAL A 24 12.04 3.49 3.91
C VAL A 24 10.87 3.27 2.94
N SER A 25 10.64 2.01 2.56
CA SER A 25 9.59 1.64 1.61
C SER A 25 8.22 1.77 2.25
N VAL A 26 7.33 2.60 1.67
CA VAL A 26 5.94 2.78 2.11
C VAL A 26 5.02 2.12 1.08
N ASP A 27 5.21 0.81 0.89
CA ASP A 27 4.50 0.01 -0.11
C ASP A 27 4.07 -1.34 0.49
N SER A 28 2.79 -1.68 0.36
CA SER A 28 2.21 -2.89 0.93
C SER A 28 2.49 -4.17 0.13
N ALA A 29 3.11 -4.08 -1.04
CA ALA A 29 3.53 -5.24 -1.80
C ALA A 29 5.03 -5.53 -1.61
N LEU A 30 5.87 -4.49 -1.52
CA LEU A 30 7.33 -4.66 -1.39
C LEU A 30 7.77 -5.30 -0.08
N VAL A 31 6.90 -5.36 0.91
CA VAL A 31 7.17 -6.03 2.20
C VAL A 31 7.30 -7.55 2.07
N TYR A 32 6.75 -8.13 1.01
CA TYR A 32 6.70 -9.58 0.82
C TYR A 32 7.90 -10.09 0.03
N ARG A 33 8.52 -11.18 0.54
CA ARG A 33 9.55 -11.93 -0.18
C ARG A 33 8.98 -12.60 -1.42
N GLY A 34 9.75 -12.60 -2.51
CA GLY A 34 9.36 -13.25 -3.77
C GLY A 34 8.29 -12.51 -4.57
N LEU A 35 7.82 -11.34 -4.11
CA LEU A 35 7.03 -10.41 -4.90
C LEU A 35 7.98 -9.33 -5.45
N ASP A 36 8.68 -9.63 -6.52
CA ASP A 36 9.77 -8.81 -7.03
C ASP A 36 9.38 -8.11 -8.35
N ILE A 37 9.17 -8.87 -9.40
CA ILE A 37 8.86 -8.36 -10.75
C ILE A 37 7.50 -7.68 -10.75
N GLY A 38 6.45 -8.39 -10.33
CA GLY A 38 5.08 -7.87 -10.35
C GLY A 38 4.84 -6.71 -9.39
N ALA A 39 5.64 -6.60 -8.32
CA ALA A 39 5.63 -5.45 -7.42
C ALA A 39 6.55 -4.30 -7.88
N ALA A 40 7.34 -4.50 -8.93
CA ALA A 40 8.44 -3.64 -9.39
C ALA A 40 9.36 -3.24 -8.23
N LYS A 41 9.76 -4.23 -7.45
CA LYS A 41 10.72 -4.07 -6.39
C LYS A 41 12.08 -3.69 -7.00
N PRO A 42 12.76 -2.65 -6.51
CA PRO A 42 14.06 -2.30 -7.04
C PRO A 42 15.04 -3.44 -6.76
N THR A 43 15.69 -3.93 -7.79
CA THR A 43 16.72 -4.97 -7.71
C THR A 43 17.90 -4.50 -6.86
N ARG A 44 18.74 -5.42 -6.41
CA ARG A 44 19.96 -5.09 -5.67
C ARG A 44 20.89 -4.17 -6.47
N ALA A 45 20.98 -4.39 -7.79
CA ALA A 45 21.76 -3.53 -8.69
C ALA A 45 21.17 -2.12 -8.79
N GLU A 46 19.85 -1.98 -8.94
CA GLU A 46 19.18 -0.68 -9.02
C GLU A 46 19.29 0.11 -7.70
N ARG A 47 19.27 -0.57 -6.56
CA ARG A 47 19.51 0.07 -5.24
C ARG A 47 20.89 0.68 -5.13
N ALA A 48 21.88 0.20 -5.88
CA ALA A 48 23.24 0.75 -6.00
C ALA A 48 23.88 1.10 -4.64
N GLY A 49 23.79 0.19 -3.67
CA GLY A 49 24.33 0.37 -2.33
C GLY A 49 23.49 1.24 -1.38
N ILE A 50 22.38 1.84 -1.82
CA ILE A 50 21.48 2.59 -0.95
C ILE A 50 20.71 1.61 -0.07
N PRO A 51 20.78 1.75 1.28
CA PRO A 51 19.96 0.93 2.16
C PRO A 51 18.47 1.18 1.94
N HIS A 52 17.71 0.09 1.81
CA HIS A 52 16.26 0.09 1.71
C HIS A 52 15.67 -0.70 2.86
N HIS A 53 14.83 -0.06 3.64
CA HIS A 53 14.15 -0.63 4.80
C HIS A 53 12.73 -1.03 4.44
N LEU A 54 12.18 -2.01 5.15
CA LEU A 54 10.82 -2.54 5.02
C LEU A 54 10.53 -3.13 3.63
N ILE A 55 11.54 -3.79 3.08
CA ILE A 55 11.47 -4.64 1.89
C ILE A 55 11.81 -6.06 2.34
N ASP A 56 11.09 -7.08 1.83
CA ASP A 56 11.36 -8.50 2.10
C ASP A 56 11.31 -8.88 3.60
N ILE A 57 10.39 -8.30 4.35
CA ILE A 57 10.27 -8.50 5.82
C ILE A 57 9.17 -9.50 6.20
N ARG A 58 8.34 -9.92 5.24
CA ARG A 58 7.25 -10.89 5.45
C ARG A 58 7.24 -11.93 4.35
N ASP A 59 6.83 -13.14 4.71
CA ASP A 59 6.55 -14.17 3.73
C ASP A 59 5.14 -13.99 3.13
N PRO A 60 4.89 -14.42 1.89
CA PRO A 60 3.62 -14.15 1.18
C PRO A 60 2.35 -14.70 1.85
N TRP A 61 2.48 -15.67 2.74
CA TRP A 61 1.36 -16.22 3.52
C TRP A 61 1.13 -15.49 4.85
N GLN A 62 1.99 -14.55 5.22
CA GLN A 62 1.86 -13.76 6.43
C GLN A 62 1.02 -12.51 6.20
N THR A 63 0.36 -12.04 7.23
CA THR A 63 -0.30 -10.73 7.23
C THR A 63 0.67 -9.64 7.70
N TYR A 64 0.46 -8.42 7.22
CA TYR A 64 1.19 -7.26 7.71
C TYR A 64 0.25 -6.06 7.75
N SER A 65 -0.01 -5.59 8.94
CA SER A 65 -0.97 -4.51 9.20
C SER A 65 -0.34 -3.13 9.08
N ALA A 66 -1.18 -2.10 8.93
CA ALA A 66 -0.70 -0.72 8.95
C ALA A 66 -0.18 -0.29 10.33
N ALA A 67 -0.62 -0.94 11.41
CA ALA A 67 -0.12 -0.70 12.76
C ALA A 67 1.30 -1.26 12.92
N GLU A 68 1.54 -2.52 12.51
CA GLU A 68 2.90 -3.09 12.46
C GLU A 68 3.82 -2.26 11.60
N PHE A 69 3.36 -1.84 10.40
CA PHE A 69 4.13 -0.97 9.53
C PHE A 69 4.53 0.34 10.24
N ALA A 70 3.62 0.98 10.98
CA ALA A 70 3.92 2.23 11.67
C ALA A 70 5.00 2.07 12.74
N VAL A 71 4.98 0.96 13.48
CA VAL A 71 6.00 0.61 14.47
C VAL A 71 7.35 0.38 13.79
N ASP A 72 7.39 -0.50 12.80
CA ASP A 72 8.61 -0.86 12.08
C ASP A 72 9.22 0.36 11.33
N ALA A 73 8.37 1.20 10.74
CA ALA A 73 8.82 2.40 10.02
C ALA A 73 9.41 3.45 10.97
N ARG A 74 8.82 3.66 12.14
CA ARG A 74 9.38 4.56 13.17
C ARG A 74 10.71 4.06 13.68
N ALA A 75 10.81 2.77 14.01
CA ALA A 75 12.05 2.14 14.43
C ALA A 75 13.17 2.28 13.36
N ALA A 76 12.82 2.08 12.07
CA ALA A 76 13.76 2.28 10.96
C ALA A 76 14.20 3.74 10.85
N MET A 77 13.26 4.70 10.96
CA MET A 77 13.57 6.14 10.92
C MET A 77 14.50 6.55 12.06
N ASP A 78 14.26 6.07 13.27
CA ASP A 78 15.10 6.36 14.45
C ASP A 78 16.50 5.77 14.29
N ALA A 79 16.60 4.53 13.82
CA ALA A 79 17.87 3.88 13.55
C ALA A 79 18.69 4.59 12.44
N ILE A 80 18.03 5.08 11.38
CA ILE A 80 18.65 5.87 10.30
C ILE A 80 19.21 7.18 10.88
N ARG A 81 18.42 7.88 11.68
CA ARG A 81 18.82 9.15 12.31
C ARG A 81 19.95 8.97 13.32
N ALA A 82 19.93 7.91 14.10
CA ALA A 82 21.00 7.57 15.02
C ALA A 82 22.37 7.41 14.33
N ARG A 83 22.35 7.06 13.03
CA ARG A 83 23.55 7.01 12.17
C ARG A 83 23.88 8.35 11.50
N GLY A 84 23.19 9.45 11.85
CA GLY A 84 23.36 10.76 11.22
C GLY A 84 22.84 10.84 9.78
N ARG A 85 21.98 9.92 9.36
CA ARG A 85 21.46 9.86 7.99
C ARG A 85 20.00 10.36 7.92
N VAL A 86 19.55 10.66 6.71
CA VAL A 86 18.19 11.19 6.46
C VAL A 86 17.28 10.05 6.00
N PRO A 87 16.18 9.74 6.72
CA PRO A 87 15.18 8.77 6.27
C PRO A 87 14.33 9.37 5.15
N ILE A 88 14.22 8.66 4.02
CA ILE A 88 13.40 9.05 2.87
C ILE A 88 12.25 8.05 2.72
N LEU A 89 11.04 8.44 3.15
CA LEU A 89 9.85 7.62 3.01
C LEU A 89 9.33 7.67 1.57
N ALA A 90 9.46 6.56 0.84
CA ALA A 90 9.08 6.47 -0.57
C ALA A 90 8.01 5.41 -0.79
N GLY A 91 6.84 5.79 -1.34
CA GLY A 91 5.79 4.83 -1.62
C GLY A 91 4.47 5.44 -2.07
N GLY A 92 3.46 4.57 -2.17
CA GLY A 92 2.13 4.94 -2.62
C GLY A 92 1.00 4.40 -1.74
N THR A 93 1.30 3.69 -0.63
CA THR A 93 0.29 3.13 0.27
C THR A 93 -0.18 4.18 1.27
N GLY A 94 -1.29 4.87 0.93
CA GLY A 94 -1.81 5.99 1.72
C GLY A 94 -2.11 5.63 3.18
N LEU A 95 -2.62 4.42 3.45
CA LEU A 95 -2.88 3.97 4.81
C LEU A 95 -1.58 3.86 5.63
N TYR A 96 -0.48 3.44 5.02
CA TYR A 96 0.82 3.35 5.68
C TYR A 96 1.38 4.73 5.99
N PHE A 97 1.30 5.68 5.05
CA PHE A 97 1.67 7.08 5.32
C PHE A 97 0.86 7.65 6.47
N ARG A 98 -0.47 7.47 6.45
CA ARG A 98 -1.33 7.91 7.54
C ARG A 98 -0.93 7.30 8.88
N ALA A 99 -0.67 5.99 8.91
CA ALA A 99 -0.28 5.28 10.13
C ALA A 99 1.02 5.82 10.74
N VAL A 100 2.01 6.17 9.91
CA VAL A 100 3.29 6.74 10.38
C VAL A 100 3.14 8.19 10.78
N LEU A 101 2.47 9.01 9.95
CA LEU A 101 2.44 10.46 10.10
C LEU A 101 1.46 10.92 11.16
N ASP A 102 0.25 10.37 11.15
CA ASP A 102 -0.87 10.79 11.99
C ASP A 102 -1.15 9.80 13.13
N GLY A 103 -0.57 8.60 13.06
CA GLY A 103 -0.95 7.48 13.91
C GLY A 103 -2.25 6.79 13.45
N LEU A 104 -2.63 5.77 14.16
CA LEU A 104 -3.91 5.07 13.99
C LEU A 104 -4.66 5.09 15.33
N SER A 105 -5.99 5.11 15.26
CA SER A 105 -6.82 4.92 16.45
C SER A 105 -6.50 3.57 17.11
N ASP A 106 -6.50 3.53 18.42
CA ASP A 106 -6.09 2.38 19.25
C ASP A 106 -7.17 1.29 19.27
N MET A 107 -7.67 0.95 18.09
CA MET A 107 -8.71 -0.06 17.89
C MET A 107 -8.20 -1.46 18.23
N PRO A 108 -9.05 -2.35 18.73
CA PRO A 108 -8.65 -3.72 19.01
C PRO A 108 -8.01 -4.39 17.79
N PRO A 109 -7.04 -5.29 18.00
CA PRO A 109 -6.46 -6.07 16.93
C PRO A 109 -7.53 -6.92 16.21
N ALA A 110 -7.15 -7.51 15.10
CA ALA A 110 -8.03 -8.42 14.38
C ALA A 110 -8.29 -9.69 15.22
N ASP A 111 -9.56 -10.07 15.33
CA ASP A 111 -9.98 -11.32 15.96
C ASP A 111 -10.43 -12.33 14.91
N PRO A 112 -9.67 -13.42 14.68
CA PRO A 112 -10.02 -14.41 13.67
C PRO A 112 -11.37 -15.10 13.91
N GLY A 113 -11.75 -15.33 15.18
CA GLY A 113 -13.02 -15.96 15.54
C GLY A 113 -14.22 -15.07 15.20
N VAL A 114 -14.14 -13.79 15.60
CA VAL A 114 -15.19 -12.80 15.27
C VAL A 114 -15.29 -12.60 13.76
N ARG A 115 -14.17 -12.55 13.03
CA ARG A 115 -14.19 -12.46 11.57
C ARG A 115 -14.83 -13.67 10.91
N ALA A 116 -14.53 -14.88 11.36
CA ALA A 116 -15.14 -16.09 10.86
C ALA A 116 -16.65 -16.09 11.08
N ALA A 117 -17.10 -15.70 12.27
CA ALA A 117 -18.53 -15.57 12.58
C ALA A 117 -19.22 -14.55 11.67
N ILE A 118 -18.64 -13.35 11.48
CA ILE A 118 -19.20 -12.33 10.56
C ILE A 118 -19.24 -12.85 9.13
N THR A 119 -18.23 -13.60 8.69
CA THR A 119 -18.20 -14.18 7.33
C THR A 119 -19.28 -15.24 7.16
N CYS A 120 -19.52 -16.07 8.16
CA CYS A 120 -20.61 -17.05 8.16
C CYS A 120 -21.96 -16.36 8.08
N GLU A 121 -22.24 -15.38 8.94
CA GLU A 121 -23.46 -14.57 8.88
C GLU A 121 -23.63 -13.87 7.51
N ALA A 122 -22.54 -13.39 6.90
CA ALA A 122 -22.59 -12.78 5.57
C ALA A 122 -22.93 -13.80 4.47
N SER A 123 -22.55 -15.06 4.63
CA SER A 123 -22.92 -16.12 3.67
C SER A 123 -24.40 -16.46 3.74
N GLU A 124 -25.04 -16.32 4.90
CA GLU A 124 -26.45 -16.60 5.11
C GLU A 124 -27.35 -15.40 4.80
N ARG A 125 -26.98 -14.21 5.27
CA ARG A 125 -27.82 -12.99 5.25
C ARG A 125 -27.43 -12.00 4.14
N GLY A 126 -26.24 -12.16 3.58
CA GLY A 126 -25.63 -11.21 2.63
C GLY A 126 -25.00 -9.98 3.30
N TRP A 127 -24.02 -9.38 2.62
CA TRP A 127 -23.32 -8.17 3.10
C TRP A 127 -24.22 -6.95 3.25
N ALA A 128 -25.29 -6.84 2.45
CA ALA A 128 -26.26 -5.75 2.56
C ALA A 128 -26.99 -5.75 3.90
N ALA A 129 -27.37 -6.94 4.41
CA ALA A 129 -28.01 -7.07 5.72
C ALA A 129 -27.04 -6.69 6.86
N LEU A 130 -25.77 -7.11 6.77
CA LEU A 130 -24.75 -6.72 7.74
C LEU A 130 -24.43 -5.21 7.68
N HIS A 131 -24.50 -4.61 6.51
CA HIS A 131 -24.38 -3.16 6.38
C HIS A 131 -25.57 -2.42 7.04
N ALA A 132 -26.79 -2.93 6.93
CA ALA A 132 -27.95 -2.39 7.65
C ALA A 132 -27.80 -2.51 9.18
N GLU A 133 -27.26 -3.65 9.67
CA GLU A 133 -26.90 -3.83 11.08
C GLU A 133 -25.85 -2.79 11.53
N LEU A 134 -24.83 -2.58 10.71
CA LEU A 134 -23.84 -1.52 10.97
C LEU A 134 -24.48 -0.13 11.01
N ALA A 135 -25.43 0.15 10.09
CA ALA A 135 -26.12 1.44 10.04
C ALA A 135 -26.95 1.72 11.30
N ALA A 136 -27.53 0.70 11.92
CA ALA A 136 -28.23 0.82 13.19
C ALA A 136 -27.31 1.09 14.38
N ARG A 137 -26.05 0.64 14.33
CA ARG A 137 -25.09 0.75 15.43
C ARG A 137 -24.07 1.88 15.27
N ASP A 138 -23.69 2.18 14.03
CA ASP A 138 -22.75 3.26 13.65
C ASP A 138 -23.20 3.88 12.32
N PRO A 139 -24.23 4.75 12.33
CA PRO A 139 -24.73 5.40 11.11
C PRO A 139 -23.66 6.19 10.36
N ARG A 140 -22.71 6.78 11.10
CA ARG A 140 -21.62 7.58 10.52
C ARG A 140 -20.61 6.73 9.74
N ALA A 141 -20.30 5.54 10.23
CA ALA A 141 -19.47 4.59 9.51
C ALA A 141 -20.22 4.02 8.28
N ALA A 142 -21.47 3.60 8.47
CA ALA A 142 -22.29 3.05 7.38
C ALA A 142 -22.47 4.04 6.22
N ALA A 143 -22.68 5.33 6.49
CA ALA A 143 -22.77 6.36 5.46
C ALA A 143 -21.51 6.52 4.59
N ARG A 144 -20.35 6.07 5.08
CA ARG A 144 -19.04 6.14 4.38
C ARG A 144 -18.61 4.81 3.75
N ILE A 145 -19.26 3.72 4.11
CA ILE A 145 -18.94 2.37 3.67
C ILE A 145 -20.02 1.93 2.69
N HIS A 146 -19.65 1.55 1.47
CA HIS A 146 -20.63 1.03 0.52
C HIS A 146 -21.14 -0.34 0.98
N ALA A 147 -22.43 -0.63 0.73
CA ALA A 147 -23.06 -1.88 1.16
C ALA A 147 -22.43 -3.16 0.56
N THR A 148 -21.64 -3.03 -0.50
CA THR A 148 -20.88 -4.15 -1.10
C THR A 148 -19.42 -4.21 -0.63
N ASP A 149 -18.96 -3.30 0.26
CA ASP A 149 -17.58 -3.30 0.76
C ASP A 149 -17.46 -4.26 1.97
N ALA A 150 -17.43 -5.55 1.65
CA ALA A 150 -17.36 -6.64 2.62
C ALA A 150 -16.27 -6.43 3.68
N GLN A 151 -15.07 -6.03 3.23
CA GLN A 151 -13.91 -5.88 4.12
C GLN A 151 -14.11 -4.75 5.13
N ARG A 152 -14.67 -3.62 4.72
CA ARG A 152 -14.91 -2.49 5.63
C ARG A 152 -16.09 -2.73 6.55
N ILE A 153 -17.15 -3.37 6.06
CA ILE A 153 -18.30 -3.80 6.88
C ILE A 153 -17.81 -4.77 7.95
N GLN A 154 -17.09 -5.82 7.55
CA GLN A 154 -16.52 -6.81 8.48
C GLN A 154 -15.68 -6.13 9.57
N ARG A 155 -14.75 -5.24 9.18
CA ARG A 155 -13.90 -4.55 10.15
C ARG A 155 -14.67 -3.66 11.10
N ALA A 156 -15.70 -2.96 10.63
CA ALA A 156 -16.51 -2.09 11.49
C ALA A 156 -17.34 -2.89 12.51
N LEU A 157 -17.93 -4.00 12.10
CA LEU A 157 -18.66 -4.91 12.99
C LEU A 157 -17.72 -5.66 13.93
N GLU A 158 -16.54 -6.07 13.45
CA GLU A 158 -15.51 -6.71 14.31
C GLU A 158 -15.11 -5.78 15.45
N VAL A 159 -14.73 -4.53 15.15
CA VAL A 159 -14.35 -3.54 16.17
C VAL A 159 -15.48 -3.34 17.17
N LEU A 160 -16.71 -3.20 16.70
CA LEU A 160 -17.88 -3.04 17.55
C LEU A 160 -18.11 -4.26 18.46
N ARG A 161 -18.03 -5.47 17.91
CA ARG A 161 -18.30 -6.72 18.66
C ARG A 161 -17.20 -7.04 19.67
N VAL A 162 -15.93 -6.72 19.37
CA VAL A 162 -14.80 -6.96 20.25
C VAL A 162 -14.72 -5.93 21.38
N SER A 163 -14.98 -4.64 21.08
CA SER A 163 -14.75 -3.55 22.04
C SER A 163 -16.01 -2.93 22.62
N GLY A 164 -17.18 -3.24 22.10
CA GLY A 164 -18.42 -2.54 22.44
C GLY A 164 -18.50 -1.09 21.95
N ARG A 165 -17.43 -0.56 21.33
CA ARG A 165 -17.37 0.81 20.80
C ARG A 165 -17.34 0.80 19.27
N SER A 166 -18.08 1.73 18.66
CA SER A 166 -18.12 1.85 17.20
C SER A 166 -16.80 2.39 16.65
N ILE A 167 -16.54 2.10 15.37
CA ILE A 167 -15.34 2.59 14.68
C ILE A 167 -15.31 4.13 14.59
N SER A 168 -16.48 4.77 14.56
CA SER A 168 -16.61 6.23 14.60
C SER A 168 -16.21 6.80 15.96
N GLN A 169 -16.59 6.17 17.06
CA GLN A 169 -16.19 6.58 18.41
C GLN A 169 -14.67 6.44 18.63
N TRP A 170 -14.06 5.39 18.09
CA TRP A 170 -12.61 5.22 18.15
C TRP A 170 -11.86 6.29 17.35
N ARG A 171 -12.41 6.71 16.21
CA ARG A 171 -11.81 7.75 15.37
C ARG A 171 -11.95 9.14 16.02
N ASP A 172 -13.06 9.42 16.67
CA ASP A 172 -13.27 10.69 17.37
C ASP A 172 -12.36 10.85 18.59
N ALA A 173 -12.05 9.74 19.25
CA ALA A 173 -11.13 9.71 20.39
C ALA A 173 -9.64 9.70 20.00
N HIS A 174 -9.34 9.61 18.70
CA HIS A 174 -7.96 9.55 18.23
C HIS A 174 -7.33 10.95 18.15
N GLU A 175 -6.28 11.14 18.91
CA GLU A 175 -5.40 12.30 18.77
C GLU A 175 -4.27 12.00 17.80
N PRO A 176 -4.07 12.80 16.73
CA PRO A 176 -2.98 12.59 15.79
C PRO A 176 -1.63 12.63 16.49
N ALA A 177 -0.82 11.60 16.26
CA ALA A 177 0.53 11.54 16.78
C ALA A 177 1.39 12.64 16.15
N ARG A 178 2.05 13.46 16.97
CA ARG A 178 3.05 14.41 16.48
C ARG A 178 4.39 13.69 16.35
N LEU A 179 4.91 13.64 15.13
CA LEU A 179 6.26 13.12 14.93
C LEU A 179 7.27 14.17 15.43
N PRO A 180 8.34 13.74 16.16
CA PRO A 180 9.38 14.63 16.64
C PRO A 180 10.37 15.02 15.53
N TYR A 181 9.90 15.09 14.28
CA TYR A 181 10.72 15.35 13.10
C TYR A 181 10.16 16.51 12.30
N ARG A 182 11.06 17.29 11.70
CA ARG A 182 10.69 18.18 10.61
C ARG A 182 10.48 17.33 9.35
N LEU A 183 9.39 17.59 8.61
CA LEU A 183 8.98 16.79 7.46
C LEU A 183 8.92 17.63 6.18
N LEU A 184 9.58 17.17 5.13
CA LEU A 184 9.34 17.64 3.77
C LEU A 184 8.36 16.68 3.08
N ARG A 185 7.11 17.12 2.88
CA ARG A 185 6.05 16.31 2.27
C ARG A 185 5.89 16.71 0.81
N LEU A 186 6.21 15.78 -0.09
CA LEU A 186 6.15 16.00 -1.53
C LEU A 186 5.32 14.93 -2.21
N MET A 187 4.52 15.33 -3.19
CA MET A 187 3.81 14.44 -4.09
C MET A 187 4.43 14.51 -5.48
N VAL A 188 4.83 13.36 -6.00
CA VAL A 188 5.41 13.20 -7.32
C VAL A 188 4.40 12.53 -8.24
N MET A 189 3.89 13.26 -9.21
CA MET A 189 2.90 12.75 -10.17
C MET A 189 2.97 13.51 -11.50
N PRO A 190 2.86 12.83 -12.65
CA PRO A 190 2.66 13.52 -13.92
C PRO A 190 1.38 14.37 -13.89
N HIS A 191 1.42 15.57 -14.45
CA HIS A 191 0.24 16.42 -14.59
C HIS A 191 -0.78 15.78 -15.55
N ASP A 192 -0.28 15.23 -16.66
CA ASP A 192 -1.12 14.54 -17.63
C ASP A 192 -1.37 13.08 -17.19
N ARG A 193 -2.66 12.77 -17.07
CA ARG A 193 -3.12 11.42 -16.75
C ARG A 193 -2.83 10.42 -17.87
N ALA A 194 -2.79 10.84 -19.11
CA ALA A 194 -2.46 9.98 -20.25
C ALA A 194 -1.01 9.47 -20.14
N VAL A 195 -0.08 10.33 -19.73
CA VAL A 195 1.32 9.97 -19.48
C VAL A 195 1.41 8.90 -18.38
N LEU A 196 0.66 9.05 -17.30
CA LEU A 196 0.63 8.03 -16.23
C LEU A 196 0.07 6.70 -16.73
N HIS A 197 -0.98 6.72 -17.54
CA HIS A 197 -1.60 5.52 -18.11
C HIS A 197 -0.67 4.80 -19.08
N ALA A 198 0.03 5.54 -19.96
CA ALA A 198 1.02 4.97 -20.88
C ALA A 198 2.19 4.31 -20.09
N ARG A 199 2.69 4.98 -19.05
CA ARG A 199 3.74 4.42 -18.18
C ARG A 199 3.30 3.14 -17.45
N ILE A 200 2.04 3.08 -17.00
CA ILE A 200 1.48 1.89 -16.36
C ILE A 200 1.47 0.72 -17.36
N GLU A 201 1.03 0.97 -18.59
CA GLU A 201 0.96 -0.04 -19.65
C GLU A 201 2.36 -0.55 -20.02
N ALA A 202 3.27 0.35 -20.38
CA ALA A 202 4.65 0.01 -20.72
C ALA A 202 5.36 -0.77 -19.59
N ARG A 203 5.10 -0.39 -18.33
CA ARG A 203 5.66 -1.08 -17.17
C ARG A 203 5.08 -2.48 -17.00
N PHE A 204 3.79 -2.68 -17.24
CA PHE A 204 3.16 -4.00 -17.16
C PHE A 204 3.72 -4.92 -18.24
N ASP A 205 3.93 -4.42 -19.45
CA ASP A 205 4.55 -5.18 -20.55
C ASP A 205 6.01 -5.54 -20.22
N ALA A 206 6.77 -4.61 -19.64
CA ALA A 206 8.12 -4.88 -19.18
C ALA A 206 8.17 -5.94 -18.07
N MET A 207 7.20 -5.96 -17.15
CA MET A 207 7.08 -7.01 -16.13
C MET A 207 6.82 -8.38 -16.76
N LEU A 208 5.94 -8.46 -17.77
CA LEU A 208 5.66 -9.70 -18.50
C LEU A 208 6.92 -10.21 -19.21
N ALA A 209 7.64 -9.33 -19.91
CA ALA A 209 8.89 -9.66 -20.58
C ALA A 209 10.00 -10.09 -19.61
N ALA A 210 9.99 -9.57 -18.38
CA ALA A 210 10.94 -9.94 -17.33
C ALA A 210 10.62 -11.25 -16.60
N GLY A 211 9.54 -11.95 -16.97
CA GLY A 211 9.18 -13.25 -16.37
C GLY A 211 8.19 -13.17 -15.20
N PHE A 212 7.31 -12.18 -15.17
CA PHE A 212 6.33 -12.04 -14.09
C PHE A 212 5.46 -13.28 -13.89
N LEU A 213 5.06 -13.96 -14.97
CA LEU A 213 4.29 -15.21 -14.84
C LEU A 213 5.11 -16.34 -14.22
N ASP A 214 6.43 -16.40 -14.48
CA ASP A 214 7.30 -17.39 -13.87
C ASP A 214 7.48 -17.15 -12.38
N GLU A 215 7.60 -15.87 -11.97
CA GLU A 215 7.57 -15.49 -10.55
C GLU A 215 6.29 -15.99 -9.87
N VAL A 216 5.12 -15.83 -10.50
CA VAL A 216 3.86 -16.32 -9.92
C VAL A 216 3.78 -17.85 -9.90
N ARG A 217 4.35 -18.55 -10.89
CA ARG A 217 4.46 -20.03 -10.86
C ARG A 217 5.31 -20.49 -9.67
N VAL A 218 6.42 -19.80 -9.39
CA VAL A 218 7.26 -20.08 -8.21
C VAL A 218 6.47 -19.87 -6.93
N LEU A 219 5.75 -18.76 -6.79
CA LEU A 219 4.89 -18.51 -5.63
C LEU A 219 3.84 -19.61 -5.43
N ARG A 220 3.19 -20.07 -6.51
CA ARG A 220 2.21 -21.16 -6.48
C ARG A 220 2.81 -22.52 -6.05
N SER A 221 4.10 -22.73 -6.23
CA SER A 221 4.78 -23.97 -5.81
C SER A 221 5.11 -23.99 -4.32
N ILE A 222 5.07 -22.85 -3.63
CA ILE A 222 5.34 -22.76 -2.19
C ILE A 222 4.24 -23.51 -1.41
N PRO A 223 4.57 -24.49 -0.57
CA PRO A 223 3.58 -25.32 0.14
C PRO A 223 2.55 -24.48 0.91
N SER A 224 3.00 -23.46 1.66
CA SER A 224 2.12 -22.58 2.44
C SER A 224 1.11 -21.77 1.60
N LEU A 225 1.36 -21.58 0.31
CA LEU A 225 0.45 -20.93 -0.63
C LEU A 225 -0.37 -21.94 -1.42
N ARG A 226 0.29 -23.02 -1.91
CA ARG A 226 -0.35 -24.09 -2.70
C ARG A 226 -1.46 -24.78 -1.92
N ASP A 227 -1.19 -25.10 -0.67
CA ASP A 227 -2.08 -25.87 0.21
C ASP A 227 -3.04 -24.95 1.01
N HIS A 228 -2.97 -23.63 0.80
CA HIS A 228 -3.86 -22.67 1.45
C HIS A 228 -5.27 -22.74 0.87
N ARG A 229 -6.28 -22.84 1.73
CA ARG A 229 -7.70 -22.95 1.32
C ARG A 229 -8.18 -21.84 0.40
N ALA A 230 -7.69 -20.63 0.59
CA ALA A 230 -8.07 -19.43 -0.15
C ALA A 230 -6.84 -18.52 -0.35
N PRO A 231 -5.87 -18.89 -1.20
CA PRO A 231 -4.60 -18.15 -1.33
C PRO A 231 -4.82 -16.71 -1.80
N LEU A 232 -5.83 -16.47 -2.66
CA LEU A 232 -6.16 -15.13 -3.19
C LEU A 232 -6.77 -14.20 -2.13
N ASP A 233 -7.07 -14.67 -0.93
CA ASP A 233 -7.48 -13.83 0.19
C ASP A 233 -6.29 -13.31 1.01
N LEU A 234 -5.12 -13.86 0.80
CA LEU A 234 -3.89 -13.37 1.42
C LEU A 234 -3.53 -11.98 0.89
N PRO A 235 -3.09 -11.05 1.76
CA PRO A 235 -2.77 -9.67 1.36
C PRO A 235 -1.74 -9.58 0.24
N ALA A 236 -0.73 -10.45 0.23
CA ALA A 236 0.29 -10.53 -0.80
C ALA A 236 -0.31 -10.84 -2.19
N LEU A 237 -1.19 -11.83 -2.27
CA LEU A 237 -1.78 -12.27 -3.54
C LEU A 237 -2.96 -11.40 -3.99
N ARG A 238 -3.50 -10.55 -3.11
CA ARG A 238 -4.43 -9.48 -3.50
C ARG A 238 -3.73 -8.27 -4.11
N ALA A 239 -2.40 -8.22 -4.09
CA ALA A 239 -1.65 -7.19 -4.78
C ALA A 239 -1.99 -7.17 -6.27
N VAL A 240 -2.09 -5.96 -6.82
CA VAL A 240 -2.44 -5.75 -8.24
C VAL A 240 -1.41 -6.43 -9.13
N GLY A 241 -1.90 -7.15 -10.12
CA GLY A 241 -1.09 -7.99 -11.01
C GLY A 241 -1.05 -9.45 -10.55
N TYR A 242 -0.76 -9.72 -9.28
CA TYR A 242 -0.62 -11.09 -8.74
C TYR A 242 -1.93 -11.86 -8.77
N ARG A 243 -3.03 -11.27 -8.32
CA ARG A 243 -4.35 -11.90 -8.43
C ARG A 243 -4.69 -12.25 -9.86
N GLN A 244 -4.51 -11.31 -10.80
CA GLN A 244 -4.83 -11.51 -12.20
C GLN A 244 -3.93 -12.59 -12.85
N ALA A 245 -2.64 -12.61 -12.49
CA ALA A 245 -1.70 -13.63 -12.95
C ALA A 245 -2.05 -15.01 -12.41
N TRP A 246 -2.44 -15.11 -11.15
CA TRP A 246 -2.89 -16.35 -10.54
C TRP A 246 -4.14 -16.90 -11.23
N GLU A 247 -5.17 -16.06 -11.40
CA GLU A 247 -6.41 -16.42 -12.12
C GLU A 247 -6.13 -16.85 -13.57
N HIS A 248 -5.20 -16.20 -14.27
CA HIS A 248 -4.77 -16.59 -15.61
C HIS A 248 -4.10 -17.97 -15.60
N LEU A 249 -3.21 -18.23 -14.66
CA LEU A 249 -2.54 -19.53 -14.53
C LEU A 249 -3.50 -20.66 -14.09
N ASP A 250 -4.65 -20.33 -13.52
CA ASP A 250 -5.76 -21.27 -13.27
C ASP A 250 -6.62 -21.49 -14.52
N GLY A 251 -6.32 -20.85 -15.65
CA GLY A 251 -7.10 -20.96 -16.89
C GLY A 251 -8.37 -20.11 -16.94
N ALA A 252 -8.58 -19.20 -15.99
CA ALA A 252 -9.77 -18.35 -15.92
C ALA A 252 -9.85 -17.31 -17.05
N CYS A 253 -8.75 -17.02 -17.75
CA CYS A 253 -8.71 -16.13 -18.90
C CYS A 253 -7.45 -16.37 -19.75
N ASP A 254 -7.49 -15.90 -21.00
CA ASP A 254 -6.34 -15.91 -21.91
C ASP A 254 -5.30 -14.82 -21.55
N ALA A 255 -4.16 -14.85 -22.20
CA ALA A 255 -3.05 -13.92 -21.96
C ALA A 255 -3.42 -12.46 -22.29
N ALA A 256 -4.21 -12.22 -23.33
CA ALA A 256 -4.64 -10.88 -23.72
C ALA A 256 -5.59 -10.29 -22.68
N THR A 257 -6.54 -11.08 -22.20
CA THR A 257 -7.48 -10.70 -21.13
C THR A 257 -6.75 -10.48 -19.81
N PHE A 258 -5.79 -11.33 -19.46
CA PHE A 258 -4.94 -11.14 -18.28
C PHE A 258 -4.19 -9.82 -18.34
N ARG A 259 -3.49 -9.52 -19.46
CA ARG A 259 -2.79 -8.25 -19.64
C ARG A 259 -3.74 -7.07 -19.47
N ALA A 260 -4.89 -7.08 -20.14
CA ALA A 260 -5.88 -6.01 -20.05
C ALA A 260 -6.39 -5.79 -18.61
N ARG A 261 -6.72 -6.87 -17.90
CA ARG A 261 -7.16 -6.83 -16.49
C ARG A 261 -6.06 -6.33 -15.56
N GLY A 262 -4.81 -6.73 -15.75
CA GLY A 262 -3.66 -6.28 -14.97
C GLY A 262 -3.42 -4.77 -15.11
N ILE A 263 -3.44 -4.26 -16.34
CA ILE A 263 -3.32 -2.82 -16.65
C ILE A 263 -4.50 -2.05 -16.02
N ALA A 264 -5.74 -2.53 -16.22
CA ALA A 264 -6.93 -1.89 -15.66
C ALA A 264 -6.87 -1.83 -14.12
N ALA A 265 -6.52 -2.92 -13.46
CA ALA A 265 -6.36 -2.97 -12.00
C ALA A 265 -5.28 -2.02 -11.50
N THR A 266 -4.17 -1.88 -12.25
CA THR A 266 -3.08 -0.93 -11.92
C THR A 266 -3.53 0.52 -12.09
N ARG A 267 -4.29 0.85 -13.14
CA ARG A 267 -4.92 2.17 -13.32
C ARG A 267 -5.90 2.50 -12.19
N GLN A 268 -6.68 1.51 -11.74
CA GLN A 268 -7.57 1.63 -10.59
C GLN A 268 -6.80 1.88 -9.27
N LEU A 269 -5.68 1.19 -9.07
CA LEU A 269 -4.79 1.44 -7.93
C LEU A 269 -4.26 2.87 -7.97
N ALA A 270 -3.74 3.32 -9.11
CA ALA A 270 -3.25 4.69 -9.29
C ALA A 270 -4.35 5.73 -9.00
N LYS A 271 -5.60 5.50 -9.46
CA LYS A 271 -6.75 6.36 -9.17
C LYS A 271 -7.01 6.46 -7.66
N ARG A 272 -7.02 5.34 -6.93
CA ARG A 272 -7.20 5.35 -5.46
C ARG A 272 -6.08 6.09 -4.75
N GLN A 273 -4.82 5.89 -5.19
CA GLN A 273 -3.66 6.61 -4.66
C GLN A 273 -3.78 8.13 -4.89
N LEU A 274 -4.16 8.55 -6.09
CA LEU A 274 -4.36 9.97 -6.41
C LEU A 274 -5.50 10.60 -5.60
N THR A 275 -6.60 9.89 -5.38
CA THR A 275 -7.71 10.37 -4.54
C THR A 275 -7.23 10.64 -3.11
N TRP A 276 -6.45 9.73 -2.53
CA TRP A 276 -5.88 9.90 -1.21
C TRP A 276 -4.86 11.05 -1.17
N LEU A 277 -3.95 11.10 -2.14
CA LEU A 277 -2.89 12.12 -2.22
C LEU A 277 -3.46 13.53 -2.35
N ARG A 278 -4.51 13.72 -3.15
CA ARG A 278 -5.17 15.02 -3.34
C ARG A 278 -5.89 15.54 -2.09
N ALA A 279 -6.24 14.64 -1.18
CA ALA A 279 -6.83 15.01 0.11
C ALA A 279 -5.80 15.43 1.17
N GLN A 280 -4.49 15.38 0.84
CA GLN A 280 -3.44 15.81 1.76
C GLN A 280 -3.26 17.33 1.68
N VAL A 281 -3.42 18.03 2.80
CA VAL A 281 -3.47 19.51 2.85
C VAL A 281 -2.08 20.13 2.70
N ASP A 282 -1.05 19.52 3.31
CA ASP A 282 0.31 20.11 3.40
C ASP A 282 1.30 19.43 2.46
N VAL A 283 0.86 19.01 1.27
CA VAL A 283 1.70 18.30 0.30
C VAL A 283 1.82 19.10 -0.99
N ARG A 284 3.05 19.46 -1.36
CA ARG A 284 3.32 20.07 -2.66
C ARG A 284 3.37 18.99 -3.75
N ALA A 285 2.61 19.21 -4.82
CA ALA A 285 2.60 18.34 -6.00
C ALA A 285 3.61 18.85 -7.04
N PHE A 286 4.38 17.92 -7.60
CA PHE A 286 5.37 18.19 -8.64
C PHE A 286 5.27 17.17 -9.76
N ASP A 287 5.39 17.63 -10.99
CA ASP A 287 5.60 16.75 -12.15
C ASP A 287 7.10 16.43 -12.29
N PRO A 288 7.48 15.15 -12.17
CA PRO A 288 8.89 14.77 -12.24
C PRO A 288 9.51 14.99 -13.64
N CYS A 289 8.69 15.18 -14.68
CA CYS A 289 9.17 15.41 -16.04
C CYS A 289 9.51 16.88 -16.32
N GLY A 290 8.73 17.81 -15.75
CA GLY A 290 8.90 19.25 -16.05
C GLY A 290 9.38 20.08 -14.85
N GLN A 291 9.34 19.54 -13.64
CA GLN A 291 9.61 20.31 -12.43
C GLN A 291 10.74 19.70 -11.56
N ARG A 292 11.72 19.08 -12.21
CA ARG A 292 12.84 18.44 -11.50
C ARG A 292 13.66 19.45 -10.69
N SER A 293 13.96 20.62 -11.26
CA SER A 293 14.71 21.69 -10.58
C SER A 293 13.97 22.20 -9.34
N ALA A 294 12.65 22.40 -9.44
CA ALA A 294 11.85 22.82 -8.29
C ALA A 294 11.79 21.78 -7.15
N LEU A 295 11.81 20.48 -7.50
CA LEU A 295 11.94 19.39 -6.53
C LEU A 295 13.30 19.45 -5.80
N ASP A 296 14.38 19.62 -6.55
CA ASP A 296 15.74 19.69 -6.01
C ASP A 296 15.95 20.97 -5.16
N GLU A 297 15.34 22.09 -5.55
CA GLU A 297 15.33 23.32 -4.77
C GLU A 297 14.58 23.14 -3.44
N ALA A 298 13.41 22.50 -3.46
CA ALA A 298 12.65 22.20 -2.25
C ALA A 298 13.45 21.32 -1.28
N LEU A 299 14.20 20.34 -1.80
CA LEU A 299 15.11 19.52 -1.00
C LEU A 299 16.24 20.37 -0.40
N ALA A 300 16.87 21.20 -1.23
CA ALA A 300 18.01 22.04 -0.81
C ALA A 300 17.59 23.02 0.31
N LEU A 301 16.43 23.65 0.18
CA LEU A 301 15.87 24.54 1.22
C LEU A 301 15.59 23.76 2.52
N PHE A 302 15.04 22.56 2.42
CA PHE A 302 14.77 21.73 3.60
C PHE A 302 16.05 21.31 4.32
N MET A 303 17.14 21.05 3.60
CA MET A 303 18.42 20.61 4.18
C MET A 303 19.23 21.74 4.82
N ARG A 304 18.96 23.01 4.48
CA ARG A 304 19.66 24.19 5.06
C ARG A 304 19.19 24.56 6.47
N HIS A 305 18.03 24.18 6.83
CA HIS A 305 17.38 24.48 8.11
C HIS A 305 17.21 23.21 8.95
#